data_eab2878dbf88ad5bfc7447dc95e9a3ee
#
_entry.id   eab2878dbf88ad5bfc7447dc95e9a3ee
#
_cell.length_a   1.000
_cell.length_b   1.000
_cell.length_c   1.000
_cell.angle_alpha   90.00
_cell.angle_beta   90.00
_cell.angle_gamma   90.00
#
_symmetry.space_group_name_H-M   'P 1'
#
loop_
_entity.id
_entity.type
_entity.pdbx_description
1 polymer ?
#
loop_
_entity_poly.entity_id
_entity_poly.type
_entity_poly.pdbx_seq_one_letter_code
_entity_poly.pdbx_strand_id
1 'polypeptide(L)' 'ANSTATGRAATASGSASTATGNNSLASGANSTANGNGARATGANSTANGQGASATDEDATATGQGAQASGFQSTANG' A
#
# COMPACT_ATOMS: atom_id res chain seq x y z
N ALA A 1 -7.14 15.34 -1.99
CA ALA A 1 -6.74 15.43 -0.61
C ALA A 1 -5.22 15.30 -0.47
N ASN A 2 -4.72 15.00 0.70
CA ASN A 2 -3.27 15.07 0.96
C ASN A 2 -2.59 13.76 0.57
N SER A 3 -2.46 13.53 -0.71
CA SER A 3 -1.82 12.30 -1.18
C SER A 3 -0.45 12.61 -1.77
N THR A 4 0.45 11.65 -1.69
CA THR A 4 1.80 11.79 -2.21
C THR A 4 2.14 10.57 -3.06
N ALA A 5 2.52 10.81 -4.29
CA ALA A 5 2.92 9.74 -5.20
C ALA A 5 4.33 10.02 -5.70
N THR A 6 5.27 9.17 -5.34
CA THR A 6 6.67 9.34 -5.72
C THR A 6 7.15 8.06 -6.41
N GLY A 7 7.66 8.22 -7.61
CA GLY A 7 8.13 7.09 -8.38
C GLY A 7 7.41 7.01 -9.70
N ARG A 8 7.99 6.21 -10.62
CA ARG A 8 7.40 6.07 -11.94
C ARG A 8 6.06 5.33 -11.82
N ALA A 9 5.01 5.92 -12.36
CA ALA A 9 3.69 5.33 -12.37
C ALA A 9 3.12 5.07 -10.98
N ALA A 10 3.62 5.78 -9.95
CA ALA A 10 3.05 5.67 -8.61
C ALA A 10 1.69 6.36 -8.59
N THR A 11 0.73 5.75 -7.91
CA THR A 11 -0.63 6.29 -7.81
C THR A 11 -1.04 6.36 -6.34
N ALA A 12 -1.34 7.55 -5.87
CA ALA A 12 -1.84 7.75 -4.52
C ALA A 12 -3.19 8.44 -4.63
N SER A 13 -4.26 7.67 -4.68
CA SER A 13 -5.58 8.22 -4.96
C SER A 13 -6.48 8.29 -3.74
N GLY A 14 -6.08 7.70 -2.63
CA GLY A 14 -6.87 7.81 -1.42
C GLY A 14 -6.57 9.08 -0.67
N SER A 15 -7.47 9.46 0.24
CA SER A 15 -7.24 10.60 1.10
C SER A 15 -6.08 10.30 2.04
N ALA A 16 -5.10 11.21 2.12
CA ALA A 16 -3.93 11.05 2.98
C ALA A 16 -3.13 9.77 2.64
N SER A 17 -3.11 9.38 1.38
CA SER A 17 -2.38 8.18 0.97
C SER A 17 -0.97 8.54 0.50
N THR A 18 -0.07 7.57 0.59
CA THR A 18 1.30 7.74 0.15
C THR A 18 1.71 6.54 -0.68
N ALA A 19 2.16 6.78 -1.90
CA ALA A 19 2.63 5.73 -2.78
C ALA A 19 4.04 6.06 -3.21
N THR A 20 5.01 5.25 -2.79
CA THR A 20 6.41 5.47 -3.10
C THR A 20 6.98 4.22 -3.74
N GLY A 21 7.53 4.37 -4.91
CA GLY A 21 8.09 3.25 -5.63
C GLY A 21 7.48 3.11 -7.00
N ASN A 22 8.17 2.37 -7.84
CA ASN A 22 7.73 2.17 -9.23
C ASN A 22 6.45 1.33 -9.25
N ASN A 23 5.40 1.86 -9.87
CA ASN A 23 4.13 1.17 -10.00
C ASN A 23 3.43 0.90 -8.67
N SER A 24 3.70 1.69 -7.64
CA SER A 24 3.02 1.49 -6.38
C SER A 24 1.62 2.10 -6.43
N LEU A 25 0.72 1.55 -5.63
CA LEU A 25 -0.67 2.00 -5.64
C LEU A 25 -1.19 2.11 -4.20
N ALA A 26 -1.54 3.30 -3.80
CA ALA A 26 -2.13 3.54 -2.49
C ALA A 26 -3.49 4.18 -2.70
N SER A 27 -4.54 3.37 -2.76
CA SER A 27 -5.86 3.87 -3.10
C SER A 27 -6.83 3.88 -1.93
N GLY A 28 -6.48 3.30 -0.80
CA GLY A 28 -7.33 3.40 0.37
C GLY A 28 -7.09 4.69 1.14
N ALA A 29 -8.06 5.11 1.93
CA ALA A 29 -7.87 6.27 2.78
C ALA A 29 -6.79 5.96 3.81
N ASN A 30 -5.86 6.90 4.01
CA ASN A 30 -4.75 6.75 4.94
C ASN A 30 -3.89 5.52 4.64
N SER A 31 -3.76 5.17 3.37
CA SER A 31 -2.97 4.01 2.99
C SER A 31 -1.57 4.41 2.61
N THR A 32 -0.64 3.47 2.75
CA THR A 32 0.75 3.68 2.41
C THR A 32 1.26 2.50 1.61
N ALA A 33 1.80 2.76 0.43
CA ALA A 33 2.37 1.73 -0.41
C ALA A 33 3.81 2.10 -0.73
N ASN A 34 4.75 1.40 -0.14
CA ASN A 34 6.17 1.62 -0.38
C ASN A 34 6.77 0.37 -1.02
N GLY A 35 7.41 0.57 -2.14
CA GLY A 35 8.05 -0.53 -2.81
C GLY A 35 7.55 -0.68 -4.23
N ASN A 36 8.35 -1.35 -5.02
CA ASN A 36 8.00 -1.57 -6.42
C ASN A 36 6.79 -2.50 -6.51
N GLY A 37 5.73 -2.00 -7.12
CA GLY A 37 4.53 -2.79 -7.27
C GLY A 37 3.71 -2.99 -6.00
N ALA A 38 4.02 -2.27 -4.93
CA ALA A 38 3.26 -2.40 -3.69
C ALA A 38 1.85 -1.87 -3.88
N ARG A 39 0.89 -2.51 -3.26
CA ARG A 39 -0.52 -2.13 -3.39
C ARG A 39 -1.18 -2.05 -2.02
N ALA A 40 -1.60 -0.88 -1.65
CA ALA A 40 -2.33 -0.66 -0.39
C ALA A 40 -3.70 -0.10 -0.74
N THR A 41 -4.68 -1.00 -0.87
CA THR A 41 -5.99 -0.60 -1.35
C THR A 41 -7.07 -0.55 -0.28
N GLY A 42 -6.80 -1.11 0.89
CA GLY A 42 -7.75 -1.02 1.99
C GLY A 42 -7.58 0.27 2.76
N ALA A 43 -8.62 0.69 3.47
CA ALA A 43 -8.52 1.86 4.32
C ALA A 43 -7.53 1.59 5.45
N ASN A 44 -6.67 2.55 5.75
CA ASN A 44 -5.65 2.42 6.79
C ASN A 44 -4.71 1.24 6.55
N SER A 45 -4.47 0.91 5.29
CA SER A 45 -3.61 -0.21 4.97
C SER A 45 -2.19 0.26 4.69
N THR A 46 -1.24 -0.64 4.89
CA THR A 46 0.16 -0.35 4.64
C THR A 46 0.79 -1.51 3.89
N ALA A 47 1.38 -1.22 2.76
CA ALA A 47 2.08 -2.22 1.97
C ALA A 47 3.52 -1.79 1.78
N ASN A 48 4.44 -2.44 2.47
CA ASN A 48 5.86 -2.16 2.38
C ASN A 48 6.57 -3.36 1.80
N GLY A 49 7.32 -3.12 0.74
CA GLY A 49 8.07 -4.18 0.12
C GLY A 49 7.66 -4.37 -1.32
N GLN A 50 8.53 -4.99 -2.07
CA GLN A 50 8.28 -5.23 -3.48
C GLN A 50 7.12 -6.21 -3.65
N GLY A 51 6.09 -5.79 -4.37
CA GLY A 51 4.95 -6.65 -4.60
C GLY A 51 4.05 -6.88 -3.39
N ALA A 52 4.27 -6.16 -2.29
CA ALA A 52 3.42 -6.34 -1.12
C ALA A 52 2.00 -5.86 -1.43
N SER A 53 1.03 -6.55 -0.86
CA SER A 53 -0.37 -6.26 -1.14
C SER A 53 -1.17 -6.24 0.16
N ALA A 54 -1.72 -5.08 0.50
CA ALA A 54 -2.57 -4.92 1.68
C ALA A 54 -3.92 -4.43 1.19
N THR A 55 -4.86 -5.35 1.05
CA THR A 55 -6.10 -5.05 0.34
C THR A 55 -7.31 -4.85 1.22
N ASP A 56 -7.26 -5.27 2.48
CA ASP A 56 -8.40 -5.08 3.36
C ASP A 56 -8.14 -3.99 4.38
N GLU A 57 -9.19 -3.60 5.06
CA GLU A 57 -9.14 -2.51 6.03
C GLU A 57 -8.18 -2.86 7.17
N ASP A 58 -7.30 -1.91 7.52
CA ASP A 58 -6.30 -2.06 8.56
C ASP A 58 -5.34 -3.21 8.31
N ALA A 59 -5.11 -3.55 7.05
CA ALA A 59 -4.16 -4.61 6.70
C ALA A 59 -2.76 -4.04 6.56
N THR A 60 -1.77 -4.81 6.99
CA THR A 60 -0.38 -4.43 6.87
C THR A 60 0.41 -5.55 6.22
N ALA A 61 1.04 -5.27 5.11
CA ALA A 61 1.87 -6.24 4.39
C ALA A 61 3.28 -5.71 4.31
N THR A 62 4.21 -6.40 4.95
CA THR A 62 5.61 -5.99 5.00
C THR A 62 6.48 -7.11 4.47
N GLY A 63 7.31 -6.80 3.49
CA GLY A 63 8.21 -7.78 2.91
C GLY A 63 7.86 -8.04 1.46
N GLN A 64 8.80 -8.66 0.76
CA GLN A 64 8.64 -8.94 -0.65
C GLN A 64 7.52 -9.95 -0.86
N GLY A 65 6.54 -9.59 -1.66
CA GLY A 65 5.45 -10.48 -1.97
C GLY A 65 4.48 -10.75 -0.82
N ALA A 66 4.58 -10.03 0.28
CA ALA A 66 3.67 -10.25 1.41
C ALA A 66 2.25 -9.87 1.02
N GLN A 67 1.29 -10.65 1.47
CA GLN A 67 -0.12 -10.39 1.17
C GLN A 67 -0.94 -10.41 2.45
N ALA A 68 -1.50 -9.27 2.79
CA ALA A 68 -2.39 -9.14 3.93
C ALA A 68 -3.78 -8.85 3.40
N SER A 69 -4.60 -9.87 3.27
CA SER A 69 -5.90 -9.73 2.63
C SER A 69 -7.08 -9.84 3.58
N GLY A 70 -6.86 -10.07 4.85
CA GLY A 70 -7.95 -10.10 5.80
C GLY A 70 -8.05 -8.82 6.59
N PHE A 71 -9.21 -8.59 7.16
CA PHE A 71 -9.45 -7.42 7.99
C PHE A 71 -8.49 -7.41 9.18
N GLN A 72 -7.77 -6.31 9.37
CA GLN A 72 -6.76 -6.16 10.43
C GLN A 72 -5.67 -7.24 10.37
N SER A 73 -5.39 -7.72 9.18
CA SER A 73 -4.38 -8.76 9.03
C SER A 73 -3.00 -8.14 8.90
N THR A 74 -1.98 -8.93 9.24
CA THR A 74 -0.60 -8.51 9.11
C THR A 74 0.18 -9.65 8.46
N ALA A 75 0.88 -9.33 7.38
CA ALA A 75 1.69 -10.30 6.67
C ALA A 75 3.12 -9.79 6.59
N ASN A 76 4.05 -10.53 7.15
CA ASN A 76 5.48 -10.19 7.12
C ASN A 76 6.22 -11.20 6.28
N GLY A 77 6.88 -10.71 5.26
CA GLY A 77 7.70 -11.55 4.43
C GLY A 77 6.95 -12.46 3.54
#